data_c586ea80f86aaa71e400eaf2310019ba
#
_entry.id   c586ea80f86aaa71e400eaf2310019ba
#
_cell.length_a   1.000
_cell.length_b   1.000
_cell.length_c   1.000
_cell.angle_alpha   90.00
_cell.angle_beta   90.00
_cell.angle_gamma   90.00
#
_symmetry.space_group_name_H-M   'P 1'
#
loop_
_entity.id
_entity.type
_entity.pdbx_description
1 polymer ?
#
loop_
_entity_poly.entity_id
_entity_poly.type
_entity_poly.pdbx_seq_one_letter_code
_entity_poly.pdbx_strand_id
1 'polypeptide(L)'
;MVGPAEQIVDTLESRSDQPHPARNHWCITVRRNAQRRDLSNRRSSASYCLSLCQWTWVAILLGAMGLSAGVQSQSDVLVMRVDVEDRSELTIDLAAAKALRRVLLQHSGDPALLTDPAIQKALASARSQLALYQFERVEGRIRFVAHIDRVLLEGLIREANGTVWAGERPPVFLWLVIDDANGRRFGNTEAEQPLWVEFEAAFSALGLNLRRPLYDLTDATLVSPDTLWRRDYGPVVEASARYGMTHLLVGRLISLSGDRTIAEWTYLQETAEQSVSIQADTHAALIEPGLAMTMAEMRRLFAVELKTEAVSQPLMISIKNVVSLADYQAVTQLVSGIQTLGQVRPIAVEGEILRLALFGVEDADSLIRLMASQTELQWVNTNPDADGGLLLSWQGS
;
A
#
# COMPACT_ATOMS: atom_id res chain seq x y z
N MET A 1 -62.53 41.35 -23.74
CA MET A 1 -63.45 40.51 -22.99
C MET A 1 -62.62 39.92 -21.82
N VAL A 2 -62.60 40.66 -20.78
CA VAL A 2 -63.32 40.52 -19.52
C VAL A 2 -62.94 39.24 -18.78
N GLY A 3 -62.19 39.47 -17.74
CA GLY A 3 -61.73 38.70 -16.59
C GLY A 3 -62.89 38.25 -15.66
N PRO A 4 -62.84 38.23 -14.35
CA PRO A 4 -61.77 38.34 -13.34
C PRO A 4 -61.79 37.23 -12.24
N ALA A 5 -60.80 37.20 -11.39
CA ALA A 5 -60.75 37.35 -9.93
C ALA A 5 -61.71 36.57 -9.02
N GLU A 6 -61.15 36.11 -7.93
CA GLU A 6 -61.45 36.26 -6.49
C GLU A 6 -60.77 35.18 -5.70
N GLN A 7 -59.74 35.43 -4.81
CA GLN A 7 -59.83 35.92 -3.43
C GLN A 7 -60.85 35.19 -2.52
N ILE A 8 -60.33 34.65 -1.42
CA ILE A 8 -60.79 34.63 -0.02
C ILE A 8 -59.75 33.82 0.76
N VAL A 9 -58.90 34.34 1.60
CA VAL A 9 -58.87 34.90 2.97
C VAL A 9 -59.81 34.16 3.96
N ASP A 10 -59.27 33.57 4.99
CA ASP A 10 -59.41 33.77 6.43
C ASP A 10 -58.99 32.49 7.19
N THR A 11 -58.00 32.55 8.03
CA THR A 11 -57.92 33.01 9.43
C THR A 11 -58.43 32.02 10.47
N LEU A 12 -57.61 31.87 11.50
CA LEU A 12 -57.78 31.55 12.90
C LEU A 12 -57.18 30.22 13.35
N GLU A 13 -56.07 30.33 14.07
CA GLU A 13 -55.93 30.30 15.53
C GLU A 13 -56.32 28.98 16.20
N SER A 14 -55.38 28.29 16.80
CA SER A 14 -55.12 28.29 18.24
C SER A 14 -54.28 27.09 18.69
N ARG A 15 -53.22 27.45 19.36
CA ARG A 15 -52.86 27.03 20.73
C ARG A 15 -52.52 25.58 21.03
N SER A 16 -51.32 25.53 21.55
CA SER A 16 -50.84 24.77 22.75
C SER A 16 -50.65 23.27 22.58
N ASP A 17 -49.45 22.78 22.70
CA ASP A 17 -48.81 22.34 23.93
C ASP A 17 -47.47 21.67 23.61
N GLN A 18 -46.47 22.16 24.26
CA GLN A 18 -45.23 21.39 24.45
C GLN A 18 -45.46 20.32 25.53
N PRO A 19 -44.71 19.25 25.52
CA PRO A 19 -43.64 19.20 26.50
C PRO A 19 -42.32 18.60 25.97
N HIS A 20 -41.23 19.15 26.44
CA HIS A 20 -39.90 18.56 26.45
C HIS A 20 -39.85 17.23 27.20
N PRO A 21 -38.97 16.32 26.82
CA PRO A 21 -38.40 15.44 27.81
C PRO A 21 -36.86 15.54 27.85
N ALA A 22 -36.42 15.91 29.02
CA ALA A 22 -35.49 15.22 29.91
C ALA A 22 -34.10 14.86 29.36
N ARG A 23 -33.19 15.69 29.81
CA ARG A 23 -31.74 15.40 29.94
C ARG A 23 -31.56 14.28 30.96
N ASN A 24 -30.98 13.17 30.57
CA ASN A 24 -30.45 12.18 31.50
C ASN A 24 -28.98 12.52 31.86
N HIS A 25 -28.85 13.11 33.04
CA HIS A 25 -27.58 13.19 33.76
C HIS A 25 -27.34 11.87 34.49
N TRP A 26 -26.28 11.17 34.19
CA TRP A 26 -25.77 10.11 35.05
C TRP A 26 -24.78 10.71 36.05
N CYS A 27 -25.26 10.90 37.29
CA CYS A 27 -24.41 11.16 38.46
C CYS A 27 -23.81 9.84 38.95
N ILE A 28 -22.50 9.73 38.93
CA ILE A 28 -21.78 8.69 39.65
C ILE A 28 -21.55 9.18 41.09
N THR A 29 -22.28 8.58 42.03
CA THR A 29 -22.14 8.84 43.47
C THR A 29 -21.01 7.98 44.03
N VAL A 30 -19.91 8.62 44.39
CA VAL A 30 -18.84 7.97 45.18
C VAL A 30 -19.27 8.02 46.66
N ARG A 31 -19.60 6.87 47.24
CA ARG A 31 -19.76 6.71 48.68
C ARG A 31 -18.42 6.44 49.34
N ARG A 32 -17.88 7.43 50.06
CA ARG A 32 -16.89 7.23 51.11
C ARG A 32 -17.61 6.71 52.34
N ASN A 33 -17.16 5.57 52.85
CA ASN A 33 -17.45 5.13 54.21
C ASN A 33 -16.17 5.12 55.00
N ALA A 34 -16.08 6.05 55.93
CA ALA A 34 -15.12 6.06 57.02
C ALA A 34 -15.80 5.55 58.29
N GLN A 35 -15.22 4.56 58.91
CA GLN A 35 -15.38 4.33 60.37
C GLN A 35 -14.27 3.39 60.85
N ARG A 36 -13.36 3.95 61.57
CA ARG A 36 -13.09 3.94 63.02
C ARG A 36 -12.74 2.57 63.61
N ARG A 37 -11.45 2.55 63.99
CA ARG A 37 -10.79 2.03 65.20
C ARG A 37 -11.51 0.93 65.96
N ASP A 38 -10.81 -0.17 66.19
CA ASP A 38 -10.50 -0.57 67.60
C ASP A 38 -9.21 -1.32 67.72
N LEU A 39 -8.49 -1.03 68.79
CA LEU A 39 -7.24 -1.61 69.24
C LEU A 39 -7.58 -2.78 70.16
N SER A 40 -7.02 -3.93 69.89
CA SER A 40 -6.44 -4.75 70.97
C SER A 40 -5.95 -6.12 70.53
N ASN A 41 -4.79 -6.34 70.85
CA ASN A 41 -4.20 -7.55 71.48
C ASN A 41 -3.24 -8.43 70.63
N ARG A 42 -2.05 -8.23 71.00
CA ARG A 42 -0.85 -9.11 71.22
C ARG A 42 -0.97 -10.60 70.91
N ARG A 43 0.19 -11.05 70.37
CA ARG A 43 0.84 -12.38 70.48
C ARG A 43 0.48 -13.37 69.34
N SER A 44 1.37 -13.58 68.40
CA SER A 44 2.44 -14.61 68.46
C SER A 44 3.27 -14.57 67.18
N SER A 45 4.53 -14.31 67.41
CA SER A 45 5.59 -14.47 66.42
C SER A 45 5.84 -15.97 66.19
N ALA A 46 6.06 -16.33 64.94
CA ALA A 46 6.66 -17.57 64.41
C ALA A 46 5.69 -18.34 63.48
N SER A 47 5.73 -18.03 62.19
CA SER A 47 5.41 -18.97 61.08
C SER A 47 5.33 -18.28 59.71
N TYR A 48 6.12 -17.24 59.41
CA TYR A 48 6.09 -16.60 58.09
C TYR A 48 7.39 -16.71 57.27
N CYS A 49 8.20 -17.71 57.51
CA CYS A 49 9.45 -17.90 56.75
C CYS A 49 9.44 -19.02 55.69
N LEU A 50 8.32 -19.72 55.48
CA LEU A 50 8.28 -20.82 54.50
C LEU A 50 7.36 -20.63 53.30
N SER A 51 6.61 -19.54 53.23
CA SER A 51 5.69 -19.30 52.10
C SER A 51 6.22 -18.33 51.02
N LEU A 52 7.30 -17.60 51.25
CA LEU A 52 7.89 -16.66 50.28
C LEU A 52 8.78 -17.34 49.24
N CYS A 53 9.27 -18.53 49.48
CA CYS A 53 10.08 -19.27 48.48
C CYS A 53 9.26 -20.00 47.40
N GLN A 54 8.00 -20.29 47.65
CA GLN A 54 7.15 -20.97 46.62
C GLN A 54 6.56 -20.03 45.57
N TRP A 55 6.41 -18.77 45.89
CA TRP A 55 5.86 -17.80 44.93
C TRP A 55 6.90 -17.24 43.94
N THR A 56 8.18 -17.28 44.26
CA THR A 56 9.27 -16.88 43.37
C THR A 56 9.52 -17.87 42.23
N TRP A 57 9.29 -19.15 42.45
CA TRP A 57 9.43 -20.19 41.42
C TRP A 57 8.28 -20.22 40.45
N VAL A 58 7.06 -19.85 40.85
CA VAL A 58 5.88 -19.73 39.97
C VAL A 58 5.99 -18.48 39.09
N ALA A 59 6.55 -17.39 39.59
CA ALA A 59 6.78 -16.16 38.79
C ALA A 59 7.88 -16.35 37.73
N ILE A 60 8.91 -17.18 38.01
CA ILE A 60 9.97 -17.47 37.03
C ILE A 60 9.49 -18.46 35.97
N LEU A 61 8.59 -19.40 36.28
CA LEU A 61 8.00 -20.32 35.31
C LEU A 61 6.94 -19.63 34.40
N LEU A 62 6.24 -18.62 34.89
CA LEU A 62 5.30 -17.80 34.07
C LEU A 62 6.04 -16.75 33.22
N GLY A 63 7.23 -16.31 33.61
CA GLY A 63 8.08 -15.41 32.82
C GLY A 63 8.79 -16.09 31.66
N ALA A 64 8.99 -17.41 31.69
CA ALA A 64 9.64 -18.18 30.63
C ALA A 64 8.67 -18.57 29.48
N MET A 65 7.35 -18.44 29.64
CA MET A 65 6.36 -18.72 28.60
C MET A 65 5.97 -17.49 27.76
N GLY A 66 6.52 -16.31 28.03
CA GLY A 66 6.13 -15.03 27.39
C GLY A 66 7.05 -14.54 26.28
N LEU A 67 8.10 -15.25 25.88
CA LEU A 67 9.06 -14.84 24.87
C LEU A 67 9.18 -15.82 23.70
N SER A 68 8.05 -16.39 23.27
CA SER A 68 7.93 -16.79 21.88
C SER A 68 7.59 -15.52 21.09
N ALA A 69 8.60 -14.70 20.81
CA ALA A 69 8.55 -13.80 19.67
C ALA A 69 8.36 -14.71 18.45
N GLY A 70 7.09 -14.93 18.08
CA GLY A 70 6.76 -15.50 16.80
C GLY A 70 7.40 -14.56 15.78
N VAL A 71 8.44 -15.04 15.12
CA VAL A 71 8.84 -14.51 13.82
C VAL A 71 7.60 -14.71 12.96
N GLN A 72 6.73 -13.71 12.94
CA GLN A 72 5.75 -13.55 11.88
C GLN A 72 6.59 -13.35 10.63
N SER A 73 6.89 -14.46 9.95
CA SER A 73 7.13 -14.43 8.54
C SER A 73 5.89 -13.73 7.97
N GLN A 74 6.00 -12.43 7.67
CA GLN A 74 5.03 -11.75 6.83
C GLN A 74 5.06 -12.55 5.53
N SER A 75 4.09 -13.46 5.39
CA SER A 75 3.83 -14.08 4.12
C SER A 75 3.48 -12.94 3.17
N ASP A 76 4.36 -12.66 2.25
CA ASP A 76 4.26 -11.61 1.23
C ASP A 76 3.20 -12.04 0.20
N VAL A 77 1.99 -12.28 0.71
CA VAL A 77 0.84 -12.78 -0.05
C VAL A 77 -0.07 -11.62 -0.38
N LEU A 78 -0.26 -11.41 -1.65
CA LEU A 78 -1.15 -10.41 -2.20
C LEU A 78 -2.56 -10.97 -2.28
N VAL A 79 -3.54 -10.25 -1.76
CA VAL A 79 -4.93 -10.68 -1.74
C VAL A 79 -5.75 -9.89 -2.74
N MET A 80 -6.32 -10.59 -3.73
CA MET A 80 -7.18 -9.97 -4.73
C MET A 80 -8.60 -10.52 -4.65
N ARG A 81 -9.58 -9.61 -4.72
CA ARG A 81 -11.01 -9.94 -4.63
C ARG A 81 -11.70 -9.66 -5.96
N VAL A 82 -12.48 -10.62 -6.43
CA VAL A 82 -13.24 -10.55 -7.69
C VAL A 82 -14.68 -11.01 -7.41
N ASP A 83 -15.66 -10.18 -7.69
CA ASP A 83 -17.06 -10.58 -7.59
C ASP A 83 -17.39 -11.55 -8.73
N VAL A 84 -18.10 -12.63 -8.40
CA VAL A 84 -18.46 -13.72 -9.30
C VAL A 84 -19.94 -14.10 -9.13
N GLU A 85 -20.52 -14.68 -10.16
CA GLU A 85 -21.94 -15.06 -10.15
C GLU A 85 -22.16 -16.43 -9.47
N ASP A 86 -21.25 -17.36 -9.70
CA ASP A 86 -21.31 -18.73 -9.22
C ASP A 86 -19.92 -19.28 -8.83
N ARG A 87 -19.86 -20.60 -8.57
CA ARG A 87 -18.62 -21.31 -8.20
C ARG A 87 -18.29 -22.42 -9.20
N SER A 88 -18.74 -22.30 -10.46
CA SER A 88 -18.41 -23.26 -11.51
C SER A 88 -16.91 -23.23 -11.84
N GLU A 89 -16.40 -24.33 -12.34
CA GLU A 89 -14.97 -24.43 -12.74
C GLU A 89 -14.59 -23.32 -13.73
N LEU A 90 -15.46 -23.03 -14.69
CA LEU A 90 -15.24 -21.94 -15.66
C LEU A 90 -15.16 -20.58 -14.96
N THR A 91 -16.06 -20.32 -14.02
CA THR A 91 -16.06 -19.06 -13.24
C THR A 91 -14.80 -18.94 -12.39
N ILE A 92 -14.31 -20.04 -11.81
CA ILE A 92 -13.06 -20.07 -11.04
C ILE A 92 -11.88 -19.69 -11.95
N ASP A 93 -11.76 -20.29 -13.12
CA ASP A 93 -10.65 -20.04 -14.05
C ASP A 93 -10.67 -18.59 -14.55
N LEU A 94 -11.85 -18.06 -14.90
CA LEU A 94 -12.01 -16.65 -15.30
C LEU A 94 -11.70 -15.68 -14.17
N ALA A 95 -12.14 -15.98 -12.94
CA ALA A 95 -11.86 -15.16 -11.77
C ALA A 95 -10.38 -15.18 -11.41
N ALA A 96 -9.71 -16.34 -11.52
CA ALA A 96 -8.28 -16.46 -11.30
C ALA A 96 -7.49 -15.63 -12.33
N ALA A 97 -7.84 -15.73 -13.62
CA ALA A 97 -7.22 -14.93 -14.67
C ALA A 97 -7.43 -13.43 -14.46
N LYS A 98 -8.64 -13.01 -14.05
CA LYS A 98 -8.96 -11.62 -13.75
C LYS A 98 -8.18 -11.11 -12.52
N ALA A 99 -8.07 -11.93 -11.48
CA ALA A 99 -7.29 -11.61 -10.28
C ALA A 99 -5.80 -11.46 -10.60
N LEU A 100 -5.21 -12.42 -11.30
CA LEU A 100 -3.80 -12.40 -11.70
C LEU A 100 -3.48 -11.20 -12.61
N ARG A 101 -4.32 -10.95 -13.62
CA ARG A 101 -4.19 -9.77 -14.49
C ARG A 101 -4.20 -8.46 -13.69
N ARG A 102 -5.11 -8.33 -12.75
CA ARG A 102 -5.24 -7.12 -11.94
C ARG A 102 -4.03 -6.89 -11.04
N VAL A 103 -3.55 -7.96 -10.40
CA VAL A 103 -2.34 -7.88 -9.54
C VAL A 103 -1.10 -7.55 -10.36
N LEU A 104 -0.92 -8.16 -11.56
CA LEU A 104 0.17 -7.82 -12.47
C LEU A 104 0.15 -6.34 -12.83
N LEU A 105 -0.99 -5.79 -13.22
CA LEU A 105 -1.15 -4.36 -13.53
C LEU A 105 -0.88 -3.48 -12.31
N GLN A 106 -1.38 -3.85 -11.15
CA GLN A 106 -1.16 -3.08 -9.94
C GLN A 106 0.31 -3.09 -9.49
N HIS A 107 1.06 -4.16 -9.77
CA HIS A 107 2.47 -4.28 -9.38
C HIS A 107 3.43 -3.66 -10.39
N SER A 108 3.17 -3.86 -11.68
CA SER A 108 4.03 -3.34 -12.74
C SER A 108 3.67 -1.92 -13.16
N GLY A 109 2.39 -1.55 -13.08
CA GLY A 109 1.87 -0.33 -13.67
C GLY A 109 1.96 -0.30 -15.19
N ASP A 110 2.23 -1.42 -15.83
CA ASP A 110 2.46 -1.50 -17.28
C ASP A 110 1.42 -2.37 -17.98
N PRO A 111 0.43 -1.76 -18.67
CA PRO A 111 -0.53 -2.52 -19.47
C PRO A 111 0.13 -3.34 -20.60
N ALA A 112 1.27 -2.88 -21.14
CA ALA A 112 1.98 -3.58 -22.20
C ALA A 112 2.53 -4.95 -21.73
N LEU A 113 2.81 -5.09 -20.43
CA LEU A 113 3.22 -6.37 -19.82
C LEU A 113 2.23 -7.50 -20.12
N LEU A 114 0.94 -7.17 -20.19
CA LEU A 114 -0.10 -8.18 -20.47
C LEU A 114 -0.02 -8.78 -21.88
N THR A 115 0.72 -8.16 -22.80
CA THR A 115 0.90 -8.67 -24.16
C THR A 115 2.10 -9.62 -24.29
N ASP A 116 2.91 -9.73 -23.25
CA ASP A 116 4.08 -10.60 -23.23
C ASP A 116 3.66 -12.09 -23.26
N PRO A 117 4.32 -12.94 -24.07
CA PRO A 117 3.98 -14.36 -24.20
C PRO A 117 4.06 -15.15 -22.89
N ALA A 118 5.03 -14.86 -22.01
CA ALA A 118 5.16 -15.53 -20.72
C ALA A 118 3.98 -15.18 -19.81
N ILE A 119 3.57 -13.91 -19.78
CA ILE A 119 2.41 -13.44 -19.04
C ILE A 119 1.11 -14.02 -19.60
N GLN A 120 0.95 -14.06 -20.92
CA GLN A 120 -0.22 -14.69 -21.54
C GLN A 120 -0.35 -16.18 -21.20
N LYS A 121 0.77 -16.90 -21.19
CA LYS A 121 0.82 -18.30 -20.75
C LYS A 121 0.44 -18.44 -19.27
N ALA A 122 0.96 -17.57 -18.40
CA ALA A 122 0.60 -17.57 -16.99
C ALA A 122 -0.89 -17.24 -16.77
N LEU A 123 -1.46 -16.30 -17.52
CA LEU A 123 -2.89 -15.96 -17.47
C LEU A 123 -3.77 -17.11 -17.96
N ALA A 124 -3.35 -17.86 -18.97
CA ALA A 124 -4.10 -19.04 -19.46
C ALA A 124 -4.14 -20.18 -18.42
N SER A 125 -3.17 -20.23 -17.50
CA SER A 125 -3.11 -21.19 -16.40
C SER A 125 -3.18 -20.49 -15.03
N ALA A 126 -3.92 -19.40 -14.94
CA ALA A 126 -3.89 -18.50 -13.78
C ALA A 126 -4.21 -19.18 -12.45
N ARG A 127 -5.11 -20.17 -12.44
CA ARG A 127 -5.45 -20.94 -11.24
C ARG A 127 -4.24 -21.63 -10.62
N SER A 128 -3.30 -22.10 -11.42
CA SER A 128 -2.06 -22.74 -10.95
C SER A 128 -1.03 -21.74 -10.42
N GLN A 129 -1.22 -20.44 -10.68
CA GLN A 129 -0.38 -19.36 -10.18
C GLN A 129 -0.84 -18.82 -8.82
N LEU A 130 -1.99 -19.30 -8.33
CA LEU A 130 -2.50 -18.90 -7.02
C LEU A 130 -1.93 -19.80 -5.92
N ALA A 131 -1.45 -19.20 -4.85
CA ALA A 131 -1.06 -19.95 -3.65
C ALA A 131 -2.29 -20.61 -2.99
N LEU A 132 -3.41 -19.87 -2.97
CA LEU A 132 -4.68 -20.31 -2.43
C LEU A 132 -5.81 -19.47 -3.03
N TYR A 133 -7.02 -20.02 -3.12
CA TYR A 133 -8.23 -19.24 -3.33
C TYR A 133 -9.35 -19.72 -2.42
N GLN A 134 -10.28 -18.80 -2.11
CA GLN A 134 -11.46 -19.07 -1.32
C GLN A 134 -12.65 -18.22 -1.78
N PHE A 135 -13.84 -18.54 -1.29
CA PHE A 135 -15.04 -17.77 -1.56
C PHE A 135 -15.57 -17.12 -0.29
N GLU A 136 -15.86 -15.84 -0.39
CA GLU A 136 -16.58 -15.07 0.62
C GLU A 136 -17.99 -14.74 0.12
N ARG A 137 -18.93 -14.53 1.04
CA ARG A 137 -20.23 -13.96 0.71
C ARG A 137 -20.35 -12.61 1.41
N VAL A 138 -20.51 -11.56 0.63
CA VAL A 138 -20.63 -10.18 1.14
C VAL A 138 -21.88 -9.57 0.51
N GLU A 139 -22.82 -9.12 1.35
CA GLU A 139 -24.08 -8.49 0.92
C GLU A 139 -24.85 -9.33 -0.13
N GLY A 140 -24.85 -10.65 0.05
CA GLY A 140 -25.55 -11.57 -0.85
C GLY A 140 -24.79 -11.92 -2.14
N ARG A 141 -23.68 -11.23 -2.46
CA ARG A 141 -22.83 -11.52 -3.62
C ARG A 141 -21.75 -12.53 -3.27
N ILE A 142 -21.38 -13.35 -4.23
CA ILE A 142 -20.25 -14.28 -4.09
C ILE A 142 -19.00 -13.56 -4.54
N ARG A 143 -17.95 -13.65 -3.74
CA ARG A 143 -16.65 -13.06 -4.04
C ARG A 143 -15.58 -14.12 -4.03
N PHE A 144 -14.84 -14.22 -5.11
CA PHE A 144 -13.63 -15.02 -5.23
C PHE A 144 -12.46 -14.24 -4.64
N VAL A 145 -11.75 -14.84 -3.71
CA VAL A 145 -10.58 -14.24 -3.04
C VAL A 145 -9.36 -15.05 -3.42
N ALA A 146 -8.48 -14.46 -4.22
CA ALA A 146 -7.23 -15.05 -4.66
C ALA A 146 -6.08 -14.59 -3.77
N HIS A 147 -5.23 -15.52 -3.38
CA HIS A 147 -3.98 -15.28 -2.68
C HIS A 147 -2.82 -15.58 -3.63
N ILE A 148 -2.00 -14.60 -3.92
CA ILE A 148 -0.92 -14.66 -4.90
C ILE A 148 0.39 -14.38 -4.18
N ASP A 149 1.36 -15.26 -4.34
CA ASP A 149 2.69 -15.06 -3.78
C ASP A 149 3.42 -13.94 -4.53
N ARG A 150 3.97 -12.98 -3.80
CA ARG A 150 4.71 -11.83 -4.37
C ARG A 150 5.94 -12.30 -5.13
N VAL A 151 6.71 -13.25 -4.59
CA VAL A 151 7.94 -13.75 -5.22
C VAL A 151 7.65 -14.40 -6.57
N LEU A 152 6.54 -15.17 -6.62
CA LEU A 152 6.07 -15.76 -7.88
C LEU A 152 5.66 -14.67 -8.87
N LEU A 153 4.88 -13.68 -8.42
CA LEU A 153 4.44 -12.56 -9.26
C LEU A 153 5.63 -11.77 -9.82
N GLU A 154 6.59 -11.41 -8.98
CA GLU A 154 7.81 -10.71 -9.40
C GLU A 154 8.67 -11.57 -10.33
N GLY A 155 8.67 -12.89 -10.15
CA GLY A 155 9.28 -13.85 -11.07
C GLY A 155 8.68 -13.77 -12.47
N LEU A 156 7.35 -13.75 -12.58
CA LEU A 156 6.63 -13.60 -13.86
C LEU A 156 6.93 -12.25 -14.52
N ILE A 157 6.93 -11.15 -13.75
CA ILE A 157 7.25 -9.81 -14.27
C ILE A 157 8.69 -9.75 -14.77
N ARG A 158 9.63 -10.37 -14.06
CA ARG A 158 11.04 -10.44 -14.43
C ARG A 158 11.25 -11.27 -15.71
N GLU A 159 10.57 -12.42 -15.86
CA GLU A 159 10.62 -13.24 -17.06
C GLU A 159 10.18 -12.45 -18.30
N ALA A 160 9.20 -11.55 -18.12
CA ALA A 160 8.72 -10.65 -19.16
C ALA A 160 9.53 -9.35 -19.31
N ASN A 161 10.69 -9.21 -18.65
CA ASN A 161 11.50 -7.99 -18.60
C ASN A 161 10.70 -6.75 -18.17
N GLY A 162 9.72 -6.96 -17.31
CA GLY A 162 8.89 -5.89 -16.79
C GLY A 162 9.51 -5.15 -15.61
N THR A 163 8.88 -4.04 -15.24
CA THR A 163 9.22 -3.24 -14.08
C THR A 163 8.23 -3.45 -12.95
N VAL A 164 8.64 -3.18 -11.73
CA VAL A 164 7.76 -3.13 -10.55
C VAL A 164 7.84 -1.78 -9.87
N TRP A 165 6.84 -1.46 -9.07
CA TRP A 165 6.85 -0.26 -8.26
C TRP A 165 7.82 -0.39 -7.08
N ALA A 166 8.68 0.60 -6.90
CA ALA A 166 9.52 0.72 -5.71
C ALA A 166 8.75 1.46 -4.60
N GLY A 167 8.16 0.71 -3.68
CA GLY A 167 7.47 1.26 -2.51
C GLY A 167 6.01 1.68 -2.76
N GLU A 168 5.50 2.52 -1.84
CA GLU A 168 4.14 3.07 -1.93
C GLU A 168 4.07 4.16 -2.99
N ARG A 169 2.96 4.15 -3.73
CA ARG A 169 2.67 5.18 -4.73
C ARG A 169 1.99 6.36 -4.09
N PRO A 170 2.45 7.57 -4.35
CA PRO A 170 1.75 8.75 -3.89
C PRO A 170 0.34 8.82 -4.53
N PRO A 171 -0.64 9.38 -3.82
CA PRO A 171 -1.96 9.61 -4.39
C PRO A 171 -1.91 10.65 -5.52
N VAL A 172 -2.76 10.46 -6.51
CA VAL A 172 -2.99 11.43 -7.61
C VAL A 172 -4.17 12.31 -7.24
N PHE A 173 -4.01 13.63 -7.37
CA PHE A 173 -5.02 14.60 -7.01
C PHE A 173 -5.64 15.22 -8.25
N LEU A 174 -6.92 14.93 -8.50
CA LEU A 174 -7.62 15.34 -9.71
C LEU A 174 -8.47 16.60 -9.48
N TRP A 175 -8.08 17.69 -10.14
CA TRP A 175 -8.93 18.86 -10.32
C TRP A 175 -9.69 18.75 -11.65
N LEU A 176 -11.01 18.94 -11.60
CA LEU A 176 -11.86 18.81 -12.77
C LEU A 176 -12.69 20.07 -12.98
N VAL A 177 -12.64 20.63 -14.20
CA VAL A 177 -13.47 21.74 -14.66
C VAL A 177 -14.23 21.33 -15.91
N ILE A 178 -15.50 21.68 -15.97
CA ILE A 178 -16.42 21.38 -17.07
C ILE A 178 -16.98 22.67 -17.61
N ASP A 179 -17.01 22.78 -18.94
CA ASP A 179 -17.65 23.87 -19.70
C ASP A 179 -18.77 23.26 -20.57
N ASP A 180 -20.00 23.52 -20.20
CA ASP A 180 -21.20 23.02 -20.89
C ASP A 180 -22.24 24.13 -21.09
N ALA A 181 -23.45 23.78 -21.52
CA ALA A 181 -24.54 24.74 -21.74
C ALA A 181 -24.93 25.54 -20.48
N ASN A 182 -24.58 25.05 -19.28
CA ASN A 182 -24.83 25.73 -18.00
C ASN A 182 -23.66 26.65 -17.61
N GLY A 183 -22.64 26.72 -18.43
CA GLY A 183 -21.42 27.48 -18.18
C GLY A 183 -20.30 26.67 -17.52
N ARG A 184 -19.23 27.39 -17.22
CA ARG A 184 -18.02 26.83 -16.68
C ARG A 184 -18.10 26.64 -15.15
N ARG A 185 -17.81 25.44 -14.67
CA ARG A 185 -17.90 25.10 -13.27
C ARG A 185 -16.93 23.96 -12.90
N PHE A 186 -16.70 23.76 -11.62
CA PHE A 186 -16.03 22.55 -11.17
C PHE A 186 -16.89 21.31 -11.43
N GLY A 187 -16.23 20.19 -11.74
CA GLY A 187 -16.88 18.90 -11.93
C GLY A 187 -17.20 18.20 -10.61
N ASN A 188 -17.95 18.87 -9.72
CA ASN A 188 -18.22 18.39 -8.36
C ASN A 188 -19.70 18.27 -8.01
N THR A 189 -20.59 18.39 -8.99
CA THR A 189 -22.02 18.28 -8.78
C THR A 189 -22.48 16.81 -8.81
N GLU A 190 -23.72 16.56 -8.44
CA GLU A 190 -24.30 15.21 -8.44
C GLU A 190 -24.32 14.59 -9.84
N ALA A 191 -24.43 15.43 -10.87
CA ALA A 191 -24.41 14.97 -12.27
C ALA A 191 -23.10 14.27 -12.66
N GLU A 192 -21.98 14.65 -12.07
CA GLU A 192 -20.65 14.04 -12.35
C GLU A 192 -20.33 12.82 -11.47
N GLN A 193 -21.20 12.43 -10.53
CA GLN A 193 -20.93 11.26 -9.67
C GLN A 193 -20.67 9.97 -10.45
N PRO A 194 -21.39 9.63 -11.53
CA PRO A 194 -21.07 8.47 -12.35
C PRO A 194 -19.67 8.54 -12.95
N LEU A 195 -19.25 9.69 -13.45
CA LEU A 195 -17.91 9.91 -13.98
C LEU A 195 -16.84 9.74 -12.91
N TRP A 196 -17.07 10.24 -11.67
CA TRP A 196 -16.13 10.05 -10.57
C TRP A 196 -15.98 8.59 -10.16
N VAL A 197 -17.07 7.83 -10.13
CA VAL A 197 -17.02 6.38 -9.84
C VAL A 197 -16.17 5.64 -10.88
N GLU A 198 -16.29 6.01 -12.16
CA GLU A 198 -15.49 5.41 -13.22
C GLU A 198 -14.02 5.84 -13.14
N PHE A 199 -13.70 7.09 -12.80
CA PHE A 199 -12.34 7.54 -12.51
C PHE A 199 -11.69 6.73 -11.39
N GLU A 200 -12.37 6.64 -10.25
CA GLU A 200 -11.87 5.89 -9.08
C GLU A 200 -11.64 4.40 -9.42
N ALA A 201 -12.57 3.80 -10.16
CA ALA A 201 -12.45 2.42 -10.60
C ALA A 201 -11.26 2.21 -11.56
N ALA A 202 -11.08 3.09 -12.55
CA ALA A 202 -10.00 3.00 -13.53
C ALA A 202 -8.62 3.17 -12.88
N PHE A 203 -8.45 4.17 -12.02
CA PHE A 203 -7.20 4.40 -11.29
C PHE A 203 -6.90 3.26 -10.32
N SER A 204 -7.90 2.81 -9.54
CA SER A 204 -7.77 1.67 -8.62
C SER A 204 -7.41 0.37 -9.33
N ALA A 205 -7.91 0.15 -10.56
CA ALA A 205 -7.56 -1.03 -11.35
C ALA A 205 -6.06 -1.14 -11.62
N LEU A 206 -5.37 0.01 -11.77
CA LEU A 206 -3.92 0.11 -11.94
C LEU A 206 -3.18 0.34 -10.61
N GLY A 207 -3.89 0.29 -9.47
CA GLY A 207 -3.34 0.46 -8.12
C GLY A 207 -2.94 1.90 -7.81
N LEU A 208 -3.51 2.89 -8.49
CA LEU A 208 -3.37 4.30 -8.16
C LEU A 208 -4.49 4.74 -7.20
N ASN A 209 -4.14 5.54 -6.21
CA ASN A 209 -5.09 6.13 -5.30
C ASN A 209 -5.47 7.53 -5.82
N LEU A 210 -6.68 7.64 -6.37
CA LEU A 210 -7.21 8.92 -6.83
C LEU A 210 -7.85 9.68 -5.67
N ARG A 211 -7.56 10.97 -5.57
CA ARG A 211 -8.15 11.92 -4.64
C ARG A 211 -8.70 13.12 -5.39
N ARG A 212 -9.65 13.83 -4.80
CA ARG A 212 -10.21 15.07 -5.34
C ARG A 212 -10.30 16.14 -4.26
N PRO A 213 -10.30 17.43 -4.63
CA PRO A 213 -10.52 18.53 -3.70
C PRO A 213 -11.94 18.47 -3.12
N LEU A 214 -12.11 19.08 -1.97
CA LEU A 214 -13.43 19.25 -1.35
C LEU A 214 -14.27 20.30 -2.08
N TYR A 215 -13.61 21.16 -2.87
CA TYR A 215 -14.23 22.32 -3.53
C TYR A 215 -14.96 23.21 -2.54
N ASP A 216 -14.39 23.35 -1.34
CA ASP A 216 -14.93 24.20 -0.29
C ASP A 216 -14.58 25.68 -0.50
N LEU A 217 -15.00 26.51 0.45
CA LEU A 217 -14.75 27.94 0.36
C LEU A 217 -13.24 28.27 0.35
N THR A 218 -12.42 27.49 1.04
CA THR A 218 -10.96 27.68 1.05
C THR A 218 -10.37 27.39 -0.31
N ASP A 219 -10.78 26.33 -0.97
CA ASP A 219 -10.38 26.04 -2.36
C ASP A 219 -10.81 27.18 -3.28
N ALA A 220 -12.05 27.66 -3.13
CA ALA A 220 -12.63 28.73 -3.96
C ALA A 220 -11.93 30.09 -3.77
N THR A 221 -11.22 30.33 -2.68
CA THR A 221 -10.42 31.55 -2.50
C THR A 221 -9.15 31.56 -3.35
N LEU A 222 -8.59 30.40 -3.65
CA LEU A 222 -7.35 30.25 -4.41
C LEU A 222 -7.61 29.90 -5.89
N VAL A 223 -8.53 28.98 -6.14
CA VAL A 223 -8.79 28.40 -7.47
C VAL A 223 -10.23 28.62 -7.86
N SER A 224 -10.44 29.23 -9.02
CA SER A 224 -11.75 29.32 -9.68
C SER A 224 -11.81 28.36 -10.88
N PRO A 225 -12.99 28.01 -11.41
CA PRO A 225 -13.09 27.30 -12.68
C PRO A 225 -12.32 27.98 -13.84
N ASP A 226 -12.30 29.32 -13.86
CA ASP A 226 -11.56 30.08 -14.85
C ASP A 226 -10.04 30.01 -14.66
N THR A 227 -9.55 29.86 -13.44
CA THR A 227 -8.13 29.64 -13.14
C THR A 227 -7.65 28.36 -13.82
N LEU A 228 -8.36 27.23 -13.58
CA LEU A 228 -8.09 25.94 -14.25
C LEU A 228 -8.19 26.06 -15.78
N TRP A 229 -9.21 26.77 -16.25
CA TRP A 229 -9.45 26.93 -17.69
C TRP A 229 -8.32 27.66 -18.40
N ARG A 230 -7.77 28.70 -17.79
CA ARG A 230 -6.65 29.47 -18.34
C ARG A 230 -5.29 28.80 -18.19
N ARG A 231 -5.25 27.62 -17.59
CA ARG A 231 -3.99 26.91 -17.28
C ARG A 231 -3.09 27.70 -16.34
N ASP A 232 -3.69 28.46 -15.43
CA ASP A 232 -2.96 29.11 -14.36
C ASP A 232 -2.78 28.13 -13.20
N TYR A 233 -1.69 27.37 -13.25
CA TYR A 233 -1.49 26.25 -12.33
C TYR A 233 -0.82 26.63 -11.01
N GLY A 234 -0.28 27.84 -10.89
CA GLY A 234 0.30 28.32 -9.63
C GLY A 234 -0.68 28.21 -8.45
N PRO A 235 -1.87 28.83 -8.54
CA PRO A 235 -2.91 28.69 -7.51
C PRO A 235 -3.41 27.26 -7.30
N VAL A 236 -3.40 26.41 -8.34
CA VAL A 236 -3.81 25.00 -8.24
C VAL A 236 -2.82 24.20 -7.40
N VAL A 237 -1.51 24.42 -7.61
CA VAL A 237 -0.45 23.81 -6.81
C VAL A 237 -0.54 24.26 -5.34
N GLU A 238 -0.75 25.58 -5.12
CA GLU A 238 -0.91 26.13 -3.77
C GLU A 238 -2.13 25.54 -3.05
N ALA A 239 -3.29 25.47 -3.71
CA ALA A 239 -4.49 24.86 -3.13
C ALA A 239 -4.32 23.37 -2.85
N SER A 240 -3.56 22.65 -3.70
CA SER A 240 -3.29 21.22 -3.52
C SER A 240 -2.34 20.94 -2.36
N ALA A 241 -1.45 21.88 -2.03
CA ALA A 241 -0.50 21.75 -0.93
C ALA A 241 -1.19 21.58 0.44
N ARG A 242 -2.38 22.19 0.65
CA ARG A 242 -3.16 21.98 1.90
C ARG A 242 -3.60 20.53 2.11
N TYR A 243 -3.68 19.75 1.04
CA TYR A 243 -4.01 18.32 1.07
C TYR A 243 -2.76 17.43 1.12
N GLY A 244 -1.56 18.02 1.09
CA GLY A 244 -0.30 17.30 0.99
C GLY A 244 -0.10 16.61 -0.35
N MET A 245 -0.70 17.13 -1.43
CA MET A 245 -0.70 16.52 -2.76
C MET A 245 0.32 17.22 -3.68
N THR A 246 1.18 16.41 -4.29
CA THR A 246 2.25 16.86 -5.20
C THR A 246 2.12 16.31 -6.62
N HIS A 247 1.32 15.26 -6.80
CA HIS A 247 1.02 14.66 -8.10
C HIS A 247 -0.37 15.06 -8.52
N LEU A 248 -0.47 16.05 -9.41
CA LEU A 248 -1.73 16.67 -9.76
C LEU A 248 -2.13 16.29 -11.19
N LEU A 249 -3.37 15.93 -11.38
CA LEU A 249 -4.00 15.78 -12.68
C LEU A 249 -5.09 16.86 -12.80
N VAL A 250 -5.05 17.64 -13.87
CA VAL A 250 -6.06 18.65 -14.18
C VAL A 250 -6.82 18.23 -15.41
N GLY A 251 -8.14 18.08 -15.27
CA GLY A 251 -9.05 17.78 -16.37
C GLY A 251 -9.87 19.01 -16.76
N ARG A 252 -9.85 19.38 -18.05
CA ARG A 252 -10.72 20.40 -18.65
C ARG A 252 -11.61 19.71 -19.66
N LEU A 253 -12.92 19.68 -19.38
CA LEU A 253 -13.91 19.02 -20.22
C LEU A 253 -14.80 20.05 -20.91
N ILE A 254 -15.02 19.87 -22.20
CA ILE A 254 -15.97 20.65 -22.99
C ILE A 254 -17.07 19.69 -23.46
N SER A 255 -18.27 19.86 -22.96
CA SER A 255 -19.41 19.08 -23.41
C SER A 255 -19.95 19.69 -24.71
N LEU A 256 -19.97 18.89 -25.76
CA LEU A 256 -20.52 19.26 -27.07
C LEU A 256 -21.92 18.67 -27.26
N SER A 257 -22.64 19.12 -28.30
CA SER A 257 -23.90 18.48 -28.68
C SER A 257 -23.67 17.03 -29.14
N GLY A 258 -24.63 16.13 -28.83
CA GLY A 258 -24.61 14.71 -29.25
C GLY A 258 -23.66 13.84 -28.45
N ASP A 259 -23.65 13.98 -27.12
CA ASP A 259 -22.92 13.20 -26.15
C ASP A 259 -21.38 13.17 -26.36
N ARG A 260 -20.85 14.10 -27.14
CA ARG A 260 -19.40 14.22 -27.35
C ARG A 260 -18.78 15.17 -26.35
N THR A 261 -17.65 14.79 -25.83
CA THR A 261 -16.87 15.62 -24.91
C THR A 261 -15.43 15.76 -25.42
N ILE A 262 -14.92 16.96 -25.44
CA ILE A 262 -13.47 17.18 -25.58
C ILE A 262 -12.88 17.24 -24.19
N ALA A 263 -11.83 16.45 -23.95
CA ALA A 263 -11.05 16.51 -22.73
C ALA A 263 -9.64 16.99 -23.03
N GLU A 264 -9.14 17.82 -22.16
CA GLU A 264 -7.72 18.09 -22.06
C GLU A 264 -7.25 17.73 -20.67
N TRP A 265 -6.26 16.85 -20.60
CA TRP A 265 -5.61 16.41 -19.40
C TRP A 265 -4.24 17.05 -19.27
N THR A 266 -3.92 17.57 -18.10
CA THR A 266 -2.60 18.08 -17.79
C THR A 266 -2.12 17.45 -16.48
N TYR A 267 -0.97 16.79 -16.53
CA TYR A 267 -0.30 16.27 -15.35
C TYR A 267 0.78 17.24 -14.89
N LEU A 268 0.76 17.58 -13.62
CA LEU A 268 1.67 18.53 -13.00
C LEU A 268 2.42 17.82 -11.86
N GLN A 269 3.74 17.96 -11.88
CA GLN A 269 4.61 17.51 -10.81
C GLN A 269 5.82 18.44 -10.75
N GLU A 270 6.01 19.16 -9.67
CA GLU A 270 7.07 20.14 -9.48
C GLU A 270 7.19 21.11 -10.67
N THR A 271 8.18 20.88 -11.55
CA THR A 271 8.45 21.69 -12.76
C THR A 271 8.01 21.00 -14.05
N ALA A 272 7.51 19.78 -13.98
CA ALA A 272 7.06 19.02 -15.16
C ALA A 272 5.58 19.26 -15.42
N GLU A 273 5.27 19.63 -16.67
CA GLU A 273 3.93 19.79 -17.20
C GLU A 273 3.80 18.98 -18.49
N GLN A 274 2.83 18.06 -18.51
CA GLN A 274 2.49 17.30 -19.72
C GLN A 274 1.00 17.41 -19.98
N SER A 275 0.62 17.55 -21.25
CA SER A 275 -0.78 17.72 -21.64
C SER A 275 -1.14 16.82 -22.82
N VAL A 276 -2.37 16.29 -22.81
CA VAL A 276 -2.97 15.54 -23.91
C VAL A 276 -4.41 15.99 -24.12
N SER A 277 -4.84 16.12 -25.38
CA SER A 277 -6.22 16.47 -25.73
C SER A 277 -6.86 15.38 -26.57
N ILE A 278 -8.11 15.06 -26.28
CA ILE A 278 -8.88 14.01 -26.96
C ILE A 278 -10.35 14.42 -27.08
N GLN A 279 -11.02 13.89 -28.09
CA GLN A 279 -12.47 13.88 -28.19
C GLN A 279 -13.01 12.48 -27.95
N ALA A 280 -13.99 12.36 -27.07
CA ALA A 280 -14.58 11.09 -26.66
C ALA A 280 -16.10 11.18 -26.59
N ASP A 281 -16.75 10.04 -26.75
CA ASP A 281 -18.22 9.86 -26.65
C ASP A 281 -18.61 8.94 -25.48
N THR A 282 -17.61 8.42 -24.76
CA THR A 282 -17.80 7.58 -23.55
C THR A 282 -16.88 8.04 -22.43
N HIS A 283 -17.30 7.82 -21.19
CA HIS A 283 -16.46 8.11 -20.02
C HIS A 283 -15.13 7.32 -20.07
N ALA A 284 -15.16 6.06 -20.46
CA ALA A 284 -13.94 5.24 -20.54
C ALA A 284 -12.91 5.83 -21.51
N ALA A 285 -13.35 6.24 -22.72
CA ALA A 285 -12.48 6.87 -23.69
C ALA A 285 -12.02 8.27 -23.24
N LEU A 286 -12.80 8.94 -22.39
CA LEU A 286 -12.46 10.22 -21.81
C LEU A 286 -11.35 10.09 -20.74
N ILE A 287 -11.45 9.07 -19.89
CA ILE A 287 -10.57 8.84 -18.74
C ILE A 287 -9.20 8.29 -19.17
N GLU A 288 -9.20 7.38 -20.16
CA GLU A 288 -8.03 6.61 -20.56
C GLU A 288 -6.78 7.47 -20.84
N PRO A 289 -6.81 8.57 -21.61
CA PRO A 289 -5.60 9.34 -21.90
C PRO A 289 -5.00 10.03 -20.68
N GLY A 290 -5.84 10.55 -19.76
CA GLY A 290 -5.38 11.12 -18.50
C GLY A 290 -4.76 10.07 -17.59
N LEU A 291 -5.36 8.89 -17.55
CA LEU A 291 -4.83 7.75 -16.80
C LEU A 291 -3.50 7.25 -17.39
N ALA A 292 -3.43 7.08 -18.72
CA ALA A 292 -2.21 6.63 -19.41
C ALA A 292 -1.04 7.60 -19.21
N MET A 293 -1.29 8.91 -19.32
CA MET A 293 -0.29 9.95 -19.05
C MET A 293 0.18 9.91 -17.59
N THR A 294 -0.75 9.83 -16.65
CA THR A 294 -0.45 9.71 -15.21
C THR A 294 0.40 8.46 -14.93
N MET A 295 0.04 7.32 -15.53
CA MET A 295 0.79 6.06 -15.39
C MET A 295 2.20 6.17 -15.95
N ALA A 296 2.36 6.79 -17.12
CA ALA A 296 3.68 6.98 -17.73
C ALA A 296 4.61 7.78 -16.81
N GLU A 297 4.11 8.89 -16.23
CA GLU A 297 4.88 9.71 -15.32
C GLU A 297 5.16 9.02 -13.99
N MET A 298 4.18 8.34 -13.42
CA MET A 298 4.37 7.56 -12.20
C MET A 298 5.41 6.45 -12.42
N ARG A 299 5.37 5.74 -13.55
CA ARG A 299 6.37 4.73 -13.88
C ARG A 299 7.76 5.32 -14.01
N ARG A 300 7.89 6.45 -14.70
CA ARG A 300 9.18 7.14 -14.84
C ARG A 300 9.82 7.47 -13.50
N LEU A 301 9.00 7.81 -12.49
CA LEU A 301 9.47 8.23 -11.16
C LEU A 301 9.69 7.05 -10.20
N PHE A 302 8.86 6.03 -10.25
CA PHE A 302 8.77 5.02 -9.21
C PHE A 302 8.96 3.57 -9.70
N ALA A 303 9.02 3.32 -11.01
CA ALA A 303 9.23 1.97 -11.50
C ALA A 303 10.73 1.60 -11.46
N VAL A 304 10.99 0.40 -10.97
CA VAL A 304 12.32 -0.20 -10.92
C VAL A 304 12.31 -1.46 -11.75
N GLU A 305 13.30 -1.61 -12.63
CA GLU A 305 13.52 -2.87 -13.30
C GLU A 305 13.85 -3.94 -12.26
N LEU A 306 13.08 -5.02 -12.28
CA LEU A 306 13.50 -6.23 -11.60
C LEU A 306 14.70 -6.74 -12.41
N LYS A 307 15.89 -6.27 -12.08
CA LYS A 307 17.09 -6.88 -12.64
C LYS A 307 16.89 -8.38 -12.47
N THR A 308 16.84 -9.12 -13.58
CA THR A 308 17.21 -10.50 -13.55
C THR A 308 18.56 -10.42 -12.85
N GLU A 309 18.62 -10.85 -11.58
CA GLU A 309 19.90 -11.29 -11.10
C GLU A 309 20.29 -12.29 -12.20
N ALA A 310 21.10 -11.80 -13.14
CA ALA A 310 21.91 -12.72 -13.91
C ALA A 310 22.34 -13.66 -12.82
N VAL A 311 22.16 -14.95 -13.00
CA VAL A 311 22.68 -15.95 -12.09
C VAL A 311 24.19 -15.73 -12.14
N SER A 312 24.62 -14.61 -11.58
CA SER A 312 25.98 -14.39 -11.16
C SER A 312 26.09 -15.49 -10.11
N GLN A 313 26.93 -16.43 -10.43
CA GLN A 313 27.23 -17.52 -9.50
C GLN A 313 27.42 -16.85 -8.16
N PRO A 314 26.69 -17.28 -7.14
CA PRO A 314 26.74 -16.60 -5.88
C PRO A 314 28.21 -16.54 -5.44
N LEU A 315 28.66 -15.35 -5.04
CA LEU A 315 30.01 -15.24 -4.51
C LEU A 315 30.02 -15.96 -3.17
N MET A 316 30.83 -17.00 -3.09
CA MET A 316 30.95 -17.81 -1.88
C MET A 316 31.94 -17.17 -0.93
N ILE A 317 31.52 -16.95 0.33
CA ILE A 317 32.41 -16.52 1.39
C ILE A 317 32.41 -17.55 2.53
N SER A 318 33.55 -17.73 3.15
CA SER A 318 33.73 -18.54 4.34
C SER A 318 34.18 -17.65 5.50
N ILE A 319 33.51 -17.73 6.65
CA ILE A 319 33.81 -16.91 7.81
C ILE A 319 34.21 -17.84 8.94
N LYS A 320 35.46 -17.72 9.42
CA LYS A 320 36.02 -18.49 10.53
C LYS A 320 35.70 -17.85 11.88
N ASN A 321 35.89 -18.62 12.96
CA ASN A 321 35.71 -18.23 14.36
C ASN A 321 34.22 -17.95 14.71
N VAL A 322 33.28 -18.57 14.04
CA VAL A 322 31.85 -18.57 14.40
C VAL A 322 31.61 -19.74 15.35
N VAL A 323 31.85 -19.52 16.65
CA VAL A 323 31.87 -20.61 17.66
C VAL A 323 30.54 -20.77 18.40
N SER A 324 29.65 -19.80 18.31
CA SER A 324 28.37 -19.79 19.02
C SER A 324 27.18 -19.41 18.11
N LEU A 325 25.96 -19.72 18.59
CA LEU A 325 24.73 -19.26 17.93
C LEU A 325 24.64 -17.72 17.90
N ALA A 326 25.17 -17.05 18.91
CA ALA A 326 25.23 -15.60 18.99
C ALA A 326 26.13 -15.04 17.86
N ASP A 327 27.31 -15.63 17.65
CA ASP A 327 28.20 -15.25 16.54
C ASP A 327 27.55 -15.49 15.19
N TYR A 328 26.87 -16.63 15.00
CA TYR A 328 26.13 -16.93 13.79
C TYR A 328 25.08 -15.85 13.48
N GLN A 329 24.30 -15.46 14.49
CA GLN A 329 23.28 -14.44 14.35
C GLN A 329 23.89 -13.07 14.07
N ALA A 330 24.94 -12.68 14.79
CA ALA A 330 25.63 -11.40 14.62
C ALA A 330 26.24 -11.29 13.21
N VAL A 331 26.97 -12.31 12.75
CA VAL A 331 27.56 -12.34 11.41
C VAL A 331 26.49 -12.29 10.32
N THR A 332 25.44 -13.10 10.45
CA THR A 332 24.37 -13.14 9.46
C THR A 332 23.65 -11.78 9.38
N GLN A 333 23.40 -11.15 10.52
CA GLN A 333 22.74 -9.85 10.61
C GLN A 333 23.63 -8.73 10.05
N LEU A 334 24.93 -8.75 10.38
CA LEU A 334 25.89 -7.78 9.88
C LEU A 334 26.02 -7.84 8.35
N VAL A 335 26.19 -9.04 7.79
CA VAL A 335 26.34 -9.22 6.33
C VAL A 335 25.03 -8.91 5.61
N SER A 336 23.87 -9.31 6.14
CA SER A 336 22.56 -9.01 5.57
C SER A 336 22.18 -7.52 5.69
N GLY A 337 22.78 -6.77 6.62
CA GLY A 337 22.57 -5.34 6.81
C GLY A 337 23.28 -4.46 5.78
N ILE A 338 24.15 -5.03 4.94
CA ILE A 338 24.84 -4.30 3.88
C ILE A 338 23.87 -4.09 2.70
N GLN A 339 23.31 -2.88 2.60
CA GLN A 339 22.22 -2.54 1.65
C GLN A 339 22.55 -2.79 0.16
N THR A 340 23.83 -2.86 -0.18
CA THR A 340 24.31 -3.11 -1.56
C THR A 340 24.43 -4.60 -1.89
N LEU A 341 24.34 -5.49 -0.88
CA LEU A 341 24.23 -6.93 -1.11
C LEU A 341 22.75 -7.27 -1.38
N GLY A 342 22.49 -8.01 -2.43
CA GLY A 342 21.13 -8.45 -2.76
C GLY A 342 20.61 -9.44 -1.71
N GLN A 343 20.86 -10.72 -1.90
CA GLN A 343 20.45 -11.77 -0.99
C GLN A 343 21.65 -12.46 -0.35
N VAL A 344 21.59 -12.70 0.96
CA VAL A 344 22.59 -13.48 1.73
C VAL A 344 21.94 -14.79 2.15
N ARG A 345 22.53 -15.92 1.76
CA ARG A 345 22.05 -17.26 2.15
C ARG A 345 23.11 -18.03 2.90
N PRO A 346 22.84 -18.47 4.13
CA PRO A 346 23.67 -19.47 4.79
C PRO A 346 23.60 -20.79 4.01
N ILE A 347 24.75 -21.35 3.66
CA ILE A 347 24.86 -22.62 2.92
C ILE A 347 25.21 -23.78 3.84
N ALA A 348 26.21 -23.56 4.71
CA ALA A 348 26.68 -24.59 5.66
C ALA A 348 27.33 -23.95 6.88
N VAL A 349 27.31 -24.69 7.99
CA VAL A 349 28.14 -24.42 9.16
C VAL A 349 28.95 -25.70 9.39
N GLU A 350 30.25 -25.60 9.21
CA GLU A 350 31.20 -26.73 9.36
C GLU A 350 32.22 -26.41 10.46
N GLY A 351 32.01 -26.98 11.66
CA GLY A 351 32.79 -26.64 12.84
C GLY A 351 32.61 -25.17 13.21
N GLU A 352 33.68 -24.36 13.14
CA GLU A 352 33.68 -22.93 13.41
C GLU A 352 33.61 -22.06 12.15
N ILE A 353 33.28 -22.67 11.01
CA ILE A 353 33.24 -21.98 9.71
C ILE A 353 31.80 -21.86 9.23
N LEU A 354 31.35 -20.63 9.05
CA LEU A 354 30.07 -20.30 8.40
C LEU A 354 30.32 -20.02 6.92
N ARG A 355 29.63 -20.75 6.03
CA ARG A 355 29.64 -20.51 4.59
C ARG A 355 28.37 -19.78 4.17
N LEU A 356 28.55 -18.66 3.49
CA LEU A 356 27.47 -17.84 2.96
C LEU A 356 27.59 -17.72 1.44
N ALA A 357 26.44 -17.75 0.77
CA ALA A 357 26.30 -17.38 -0.62
C ALA A 357 25.75 -15.96 -0.69
N LEU A 358 26.48 -15.07 -1.38
CA LEU A 358 26.13 -13.67 -1.58
C LEU A 358 25.66 -13.47 -3.02
N PHE A 359 24.47 -12.91 -3.19
CA PHE A 359 23.90 -12.55 -4.47
C PHE A 359 23.93 -11.03 -4.66
N GLY A 360 24.00 -10.57 -5.92
CA GLY A 360 24.00 -9.14 -6.23
C GLY A 360 25.37 -8.46 -6.09
N VAL A 361 26.46 -9.25 -5.95
CA VAL A 361 27.85 -8.76 -6.01
C VAL A 361 28.45 -9.17 -7.35
N GLU A 362 29.01 -8.21 -8.09
CA GLU A 362 29.56 -8.46 -9.42
C GLU A 362 30.90 -9.22 -9.37
N ASP A 363 31.75 -8.89 -8.38
CA ASP A 363 33.08 -9.48 -8.25
C ASP A 363 33.59 -9.44 -6.79
N ALA A 364 34.66 -10.16 -6.53
CA ALA A 364 35.34 -10.22 -5.24
C ALA A 364 35.89 -8.87 -4.77
N ASP A 365 36.41 -8.06 -5.71
CA ASP A 365 37.01 -6.76 -5.39
C ASP A 365 35.92 -5.76 -4.94
N SER A 366 34.74 -5.82 -5.52
CA SER A 366 33.59 -5.04 -5.08
C SER A 366 33.16 -5.43 -3.67
N LEU A 367 33.11 -6.72 -3.35
CA LEU A 367 32.82 -7.19 -2.00
C LEU A 367 33.87 -6.71 -0.99
N ILE A 368 35.16 -6.81 -1.34
CA ILE A 368 36.24 -6.36 -0.46
C ILE A 368 36.09 -4.87 -0.13
N ARG A 369 35.78 -4.03 -1.12
CA ARG A 369 35.51 -2.59 -0.91
C ARG A 369 34.30 -2.34 -0.02
N LEU A 370 33.20 -3.09 -0.22
CA LEU A 370 31.96 -2.96 0.56
C LEU A 370 32.17 -3.36 2.02
N MET A 371 32.95 -4.39 2.26
CA MET A 371 33.21 -4.90 3.61
C MET A 371 34.40 -4.22 4.31
N ALA A 372 35.14 -3.35 3.63
CA ALA A 372 36.29 -2.65 4.20
C ALA A 372 35.94 -1.73 5.39
N SER A 373 34.67 -1.34 5.52
CA SER A 373 34.17 -0.52 6.63
C SER A 373 33.72 -1.37 7.85
N GLN A 374 33.67 -2.68 7.71
CA GLN A 374 33.22 -3.59 8.80
C GLN A 374 34.44 -4.03 9.61
N THR A 375 34.56 -3.51 10.83
CA THR A 375 35.72 -3.76 11.71
C THR A 375 35.70 -5.14 12.35
N GLU A 376 34.51 -5.75 12.46
CA GLU A 376 34.32 -7.05 13.07
C GLU A 376 34.68 -8.25 12.15
N LEU A 377 34.83 -7.98 10.85
CA LEU A 377 35.23 -8.99 9.86
C LEU A 377 36.58 -8.65 9.27
N GLN A 378 37.57 -9.51 9.50
CA GLN A 378 38.92 -9.36 8.95
C GLN A 378 39.17 -10.30 7.79
N TRP A 379 39.75 -9.80 6.72
CA TRP A 379 40.19 -10.61 5.59
C TRP A 379 41.38 -11.51 5.99
N VAL A 380 41.20 -12.81 5.80
CA VAL A 380 42.27 -13.81 5.99
C VAL A 380 42.93 -14.13 4.66
N ASN A 381 42.14 -14.30 3.61
CA ASN A 381 42.60 -14.54 2.25
C ASN A 381 41.61 -13.93 1.26
N THR A 382 42.15 -13.13 0.34
CA THR A 382 41.40 -12.49 -0.75
C THR A 382 41.47 -13.30 -2.04
N ASN A 383 42.33 -14.35 -2.09
CA ASN A 383 42.33 -15.28 -3.22
C ASN A 383 41.26 -16.35 -3.00
N PRO A 384 40.41 -16.62 -3.98
CA PRO A 384 39.42 -17.68 -3.88
C PRO A 384 40.12 -19.02 -3.66
N ASP A 385 39.63 -19.83 -2.70
CA ASP A 385 40.00 -21.21 -2.52
C ASP A 385 39.76 -22.02 -3.82
N ALA A 386 40.15 -23.29 -3.83
CA ALA A 386 39.89 -24.20 -4.97
C ALA A 386 38.42 -24.26 -5.38
N ASP A 387 37.49 -23.89 -4.45
CA ASP A 387 36.03 -23.77 -4.66
C ASP A 387 35.57 -22.35 -4.98
N GLY A 388 36.50 -21.41 -5.19
CA GLY A 388 36.19 -20.01 -5.59
C GLY A 388 35.71 -19.08 -4.47
N GLY A 389 35.83 -19.47 -3.17
CA GLY A 389 35.36 -18.72 -2.02
C GLY A 389 36.41 -17.77 -1.40
N LEU A 390 35.94 -16.64 -0.87
CA LEU A 390 36.73 -15.71 -0.08
C LEU A 390 36.71 -16.10 1.40
N LEU A 391 37.81 -15.85 2.13
CA LEU A 391 37.94 -16.23 3.53
C LEU A 391 38.06 -15.01 4.44
N LEU A 392 37.17 -14.91 5.39
CA LEU A 392 37.14 -13.91 6.47
C LEU A 392 37.27 -14.56 7.84
N SER A 393 37.61 -13.77 8.84
CA SER A 393 37.62 -14.16 10.25
C SER A 393 36.72 -13.22 11.06
N TRP A 394 35.82 -13.79 11.83
CA TRP A 394 35.02 -13.08 12.80
C TRP A 394 35.87 -12.75 14.03
N GLN A 395 35.86 -11.51 14.48
CA GLN A 395 36.66 -11.07 15.62
C GLN A 395 35.88 -11.09 16.94
N GLY A 396 34.59 -11.42 16.90
CA GLY A 396 33.72 -11.37 18.05
C GLY A 396 33.48 -9.94 18.57
N SER A 397 32.35 -9.69 19.15
CA SER A 397 32.08 -8.42 19.86
C SER A 397 32.51 -8.56 21.33
#